data_bf91567938bb02a99b2a682bc9832b6b
#
_entry.id   bf91567938bb02a99b2a682bc9832b6b
#
_cell.length_a   1.000
_cell.length_b   1.000
_cell.length_c   1.000
_cell.angle_alpha   90.00
_cell.angle_beta   90.00
_cell.angle_gamma   90.00
#
_symmetry.space_group_name_H-M   'P 1'
#
loop_
_entity.id
_entity.type
_entity.pdbx_description
1 polymer ?
#
loop_
_entity_poly.entity_id
_entity_poly.type
_entity_poly.pdbx_seq_one_letter_code
_entity_poly.pdbx_strand_id
1 'polypeptide(L)'
;MDLRPHQTRAIDDVREAFRRHRRVLLVAPTGFGKTAVSAQLIAWAVAKRRRVLFLVHRREIVLDTHRRLPGSGLVMAGERVTEAPVQVASIQTVVAREQHPPADLVVWDEAHHCDADTYRAVAAQYPKAWHLGLTATPQRADGAGLRDAFDEIVVGATVAELVEGGYLAPVDLVHPPKRLAGIAVNAVDAWVEHAGGRPTVAFHATVAESRAFVEGIAARGIEARHIDGGTRTRERDDALRLFAAGRVQVLSNAFVLTEGWDCARAKVCLLARGCGSDATFLQMVGRVRRVEQPGERALIIDLAGVVHEHGHPDEPREYTLDGIRRPRSDRPWITQCQACGCVVEGAKRGLHCPMCGGAWPTPKPVRVQRAALGASVIVPRAVKDARLRELLEQAEARGYKPGWVGVRFKEEFGHWPAGIPSAFGSQHTRRAS
;
A
#
# COMPACT_ATOMS: atom_id res chain seq x y z
N MET A 1 -15.33 -8.94 -22.03
CA MET A 1 -14.05 -8.46 -21.47
C MET A 1 -13.11 -9.66 -21.52
N ASP A 2 -11.99 -9.55 -22.22
CA ASP A 2 -11.03 -10.65 -22.29
C ASP A 2 -10.22 -10.64 -21.01
N LEU A 3 -10.35 -11.69 -20.22
CA LEU A 3 -9.61 -11.89 -18.97
C LEU A 3 -8.23 -12.47 -19.28
N ARG A 4 -7.25 -12.03 -18.53
CA ARG A 4 -5.90 -12.59 -18.57
C ARG A 4 -5.88 -13.97 -17.88
N PRO A 5 -4.95 -14.89 -18.22
CA PRO A 5 -4.94 -16.26 -17.65
C PRO A 5 -4.95 -16.27 -16.12
N HIS A 6 -4.15 -15.40 -15.47
CA HIS A 6 -4.09 -15.30 -14.00
C HIS A 6 -5.39 -14.77 -13.38
N GLN A 7 -6.15 -13.94 -14.11
CA GLN A 7 -7.46 -13.44 -13.67
C GLN A 7 -8.52 -14.54 -13.75
N THR A 8 -8.50 -15.33 -14.81
CA THR A 8 -9.40 -16.50 -14.96
C THR A 8 -9.16 -17.50 -13.83
N ARG A 9 -7.89 -17.87 -13.57
CA ARG A 9 -7.51 -18.74 -12.45
C ARG A 9 -8.04 -18.19 -11.12
N ALA A 10 -7.78 -16.91 -10.82
CA ALA A 10 -8.24 -16.30 -9.58
C ALA A 10 -9.76 -16.30 -9.42
N ILE A 11 -10.52 -16.14 -10.50
CA ILE A 11 -11.98 -16.25 -10.49
C ILE A 11 -12.42 -17.67 -10.15
N ASP A 12 -11.78 -18.69 -10.74
CA ASP A 12 -12.13 -20.08 -10.48
C ASP A 12 -11.78 -20.46 -9.03
N ASP A 13 -10.63 -20.01 -8.52
CA ASP A 13 -10.22 -20.22 -7.12
C ASP A 13 -11.19 -19.55 -6.13
N VAL A 14 -11.61 -18.31 -6.40
CA VAL A 14 -12.63 -17.61 -5.59
C VAL A 14 -13.97 -18.37 -5.62
N ARG A 15 -14.38 -18.87 -6.77
CA ARG A 15 -15.62 -19.66 -6.89
C ARG A 15 -15.53 -20.98 -6.13
N GLU A 16 -14.39 -21.63 -6.17
CA GLU A 16 -14.15 -22.86 -5.39
C GLU A 16 -14.15 -22.57 -3.89
N ALA A 17 -13.51 -21.48 -3.44
CA ALA A 17 -13.55 -21.04 -2.07
C ALA A 17 -14.98 -20.72 -1.59
N PHE A 18 -15.82 -20.11 -2.43
CA PHE A 18 -17.23 -19.85 -2.14
C PHE A 18 -18.13 -21.09 -2.02
N ARG A 19 -17.67 -22.25 -2.44
CA ARG A 19 -18.40 -23.52 -2.17
C ARG A 19 -18.25 -23.97 -0.72
N ARG A 20 -17.13 -23.57 -0.08
CA ARG A 20 -16.78 -23.95 1.29
C ARG A 20 -17.09 -22.86 2.30
N HIS A 21 -16.88 -21.61 1.91
CA HIS A 21 -16.94 -20.45 2.79
C HIS A 21 -17.81 -19.33 2.19
N ARG A 22 -18.41 -18.52 3.05
CA ARG A 22 -19.20 -17.38 2.59
C ARG A 22 -18.40 -16.06 2.54
N ARG A 23 -17.26 -16.03 3.19
CA ARG A 23 -16.44 -14.82 3.34
C ARG A 23 -15.03 -15.12 2.82
N VAL A 24 -14.76 -14.70 1.59
CA VAL A 24 -13.51 -14.99 0.87
C VAL A 24 -12.76 -13.68 0.60
N LEU A 25 -11.45 -13.67 0.88
CA LEU A 25 -10.55 -12.56 0.59
C LEU A 25 -9.66 -12.88 -0.61
N LEU A 26 -9.82 -12.14 -1.69
CA LEU A 26 -8.88 -12.19 -2.83
C LEU A 26 -7.74 -11.20 -2.57
N VAL A 27 -6.53 -11.74 -2.41
CA VAL A 27 -5.30 -10.97 -2.32
C VAL A 27 -4.58 -10.99 -3.65
N ALA A 28 -4.32 -9.82 -4.21
CA ALA A 28 -3.61 -9.70 -5.46
C ALA A 28 -2.89 -8.34 -5.54
N PRO A 29 -1.66 -8.27 -6.09
CA PRO A 29 -0.87 -7.06 -6.17
C PRO A 29 -1.59 -5.92 -6.88
N THR A 30 -1.15 -4.68 -6.62
CA THR A 30 -1.56 -3.53 -7.44
C THR A 30 -1.13 -3.78 -8.89
N GLY A 31 -2.06 -3.62 -9.83
CA GLY A 31 -1.80 -3.92 -11.25
C GLY A 31 -2.24 -5.31 -11.72
N PHE A 32 -2.60 -6.21 -10.82
CA PHE A 32 -3.19 -7.51 -11.15
C PHE A 32 -4.48 -7.38 -11.99
N GLY A 33 -5.27 -6.35 -11.75
CA GLY A 33 -6.60 -6.17 -12.36
C GLY A 33 -7.74 -6.71 -11.50
N LYS A 34 -7.68 -6.51 -10.17
CA LYS A 34 -8.74 -6.85 -9.22
C LYS A 34 -10.13 -6.37 -9.68
N THR A 35 -10.18 -5.18 -10.30
CA THR A 35 -11.42 -4.61 -10.85
C THR A 35 -12.01 -5.47 -11.99
N ALA A 36 -11.18 -6.05 -12.86
CA ALA A 36 -11.66 -6.93 -13.93
C ALA A 36 -12.24 -8.24 -13.38
N VAL A 37 -11.56 -8.82 -12.37
CA VAL A 37 -12.03 -10.01 -11.66
C VAL A 37 -13.36 -9.75 -10.96
N SER A 38 -13.47 -8.65 -10.21
CA SER A 38 -14.72 -8.31 -9.52
C SER A 38 -15.84 -8.00 -10.51
N ALA A 39 -15.57 -7.28 -11.60
CA ALA A 39 -16.58 -6.98 -12.63
C ALA A 39 -17.13 -8.27 -13.28
N GLN A 40 -16.27 -9.26 -13.52
CA GLN A 40 -16.72 -10.55 -14.08
C GLN A 40 -17.57 -11.34 -13.07
N LEU A 41 -17.18 -11.40 -11.81
CA LEU A 41 -17.95 -12.05 -10.74
C LEU A 41 -19.30 -11.36 -10.53
N ILE A 42 -19.34 -10.03 -10.58
CA ILE A 42 -20.55 -9.22 -10.52
C ILE A 42 -21.46 -9.53 -11.72
N ALA A 43 -20.93 -9.54 -12.93
CA ALA A 43 -21.69 -9.85 -14.14
C ALA A 43 -22.35 -11.26 -14.06
N TRP A 44 -21.62 -12.26 -13.54
CA TRP A 44 -22.20 -13.58 -13.32
C TRP A 44 -23.25 -13.63 -12.21
N ALA A 45 -23.08 -12.86 -11.15
CA ALA A 45 -24.10 -12.74 -10.11
C ALA A 45 -25.38 -12.13 -10.68
N VAL A 46 -25.27 -11.04 -11.43
CA VAL A 46 -26.42 -10.36 -12.07
C VAL A 46 -27.10 -11.27 -13.10
N ALA A 47 -26.33 -12.01 -13.92
CA ALA A 47 -26.90 -12.99 -14.87
C ALA A 47 -27.73 -14.08 -14.16
N LYS A 48 -27.40 -14.40 -12.90
CA LYS A 48 -28.18 -15.31 -12.04
C LYS A 48 -29.26 -14.59 -11.23
N ARG A 49 -29.63 -13.36 -11.58
CA ARG A 49 -30.60 -12.51 -10.89
C ARG A 49 -30.25 -12.26 -9.43
N ARG A 50 -28.95 -12.23 -9.08
CA ARG A 50 -28.46 -11.89 -7.75
C ARG A 50 -28.19 -10.39 -7.66
N ARG A 51 -28.46 -9.83 -6.50
CA ARG A 51 -28.21 -8.43 -6.19
C ARG A 51 -26.81 -8.27 -5.60
N VAL A 52 -26.10 -7.23 -6.01
CA VAL A 52 -24.70 -6.99 -5.60
C VAL A 52 -24.59 -5.63 -4.94
N LEU A 53 -23.92 -5.60 -3.80
CA LEU A 53 -23.50 -4.37 -3.12
C LEU A 53 -21.99 -4.26 -3.22
N PHE A 54 -21.49 -3.23 -3.90
CA PHE A 54 -20.06 -2.93 -4.04
C PHE A 54 -19.70 -1.80 -3.07
N LEU A 55 -18.87 -2.11 -2.08
CA LEU A 55 -18.50 -1.22 -0.98
C LEU A 55 -17.13 -0.61 -1.20
N VAL A 56 -17.03 0.69 -1.05
CA VAL A 56 -15.80 1.48 -1.16
C VAL A 56 -15.70 2.43 0.03
N HIS A 57 -14.51 2.71 0.49
CA HIS A 57 -14.32 3.55 1.67
C HIS A 57 -14.19 5.06 1.36
N ARG A 58 -13.90 5.47 0.11
CA ARG A 58 -13.75 6.88 -0.30
C ARG A 58 -14.78 7.30 -1.33
N ARG A 59 -15.34 8.49 -1.14
CA ARG A 59 -16.37 9.05 -2.02
C ARG A 59 -15.93 9.14 -3.49
N GLU A 60 -14.72 9.56 -3.75
CA GLU A 60 -14.18 9.69 -5.10
C GLU A 60 -14.13 8.35 -5.83
N ILE A 61 -13.74 7.29 -5.08
CA ILE A 61 -13.68 5.92 -5.62
C ILE A 61 -15.10 5.39 -5.88
N VAL A 62 -16.10 5.74 -5.04
CA VAL A 62 -17.52 5.36 -5.30
C VAL A 62 -17.97 5.87 -6.64
N LEU A 63 -17.74 7.15 -6.94
CA LEU A 63 -18.14 7.78 -8.21
C LEU A 63 -17.39 7.18 -9.41
N ASP A 64 -16.09 6.89 -9.27
CA ASP A 64 -15.32 6.27 -10.33
C ASP A 64 -15.77 4.82 -10.58
N THR A 65 -15.99 4.05 -9.54
CA THR A 65 -16.52 2.68 -9.64
C THR A 65 -17.89 2.65 -10.29
N HIS A 66 -18.79 3.57 -9.90
CA HIS A 66 -20.10 3.71 -10.51
C HIS A 66 -20.01 3.99 -12.02
N ARG A 67 -19.12 4.88 -12.45
CA ARG A 67 -18.86 5.13 -13.88
C ARG A 67 -18.34 3.90 -14.63
N ARG A 68 -17.53 3.07 -13.97
CA ARG A 68 -16.98 1.82 -14.55
C ARG A 68 -17.96 0.64 -14.55
N LEU A 69 -19.05 0.73 -13.80
CA LEU A 69 -20.12 -0.26 -13.74
C LEU A 69 -21.42 0.33 -14.30
N PRO A 70 -21.58 0.42 -15.63
CA PRO A 70 -22.77 1.00 -16.26
C PRO A 70 -24.06 0.30 -15.80
N GLY A 71 -25.09 1.08 -15.48
CA GLY A 71 -26.37 0.56 -14.97
C GLY A 71 -26.37 0.24 -13.48
N SER A 72 -25.28 0.50 -12.74
CA SER A 72 -25.29 0.42 -11.28
C SER A 72 -26.06 1.58 -10.65
N GLY A 73 -26.61 1.36 -9.45
CA GLY A 73 -27.15 2.40 -8.58
C GLY A 73 -26.05 3.00 -7.69
N LEU A 74 -26.29 4.20 -7.21
CA LEU A 74 -25.37 4.92 -6.33
C LEU A 74 -25.96 5.06 -4.93
N VAL A 75 -25.22 4.64 -3.90
CA VAL A 75 -25.64 4.72 -2.50
C VAL A 75 -24.67 5.61 -1.74
N MET A 76 -25.00 6.90 -1.71
CA MET A 76 -24.23 7.95 -1.03
C MET A 76 -25.16 8.88 -0.25
N ALA A 77 -24.58 9.73 0.61
CA ALA A 77 -25.35 10.77 1.29
C ALA A 77 -26.03 11.69 0.27
N GLY A 78 -27.33 11.89 0.43
CA GLY A 78 -28.16 12.69 -0.50
C GLY A 78 -28.72 11.92 -1.72
N GLU A 79 -28.25 10.71 -2.00
CA GLU A 79 -28.75 9.89 -3.11
C GLU A 79 -29.82 8.89 -2.64
N ARG A 80 -30.81 8.64 -3.49
CA ARG A 80 -31.83 7.60 -3.26
C ARG A 80 -31.32 6.25 -3.74
N VAL A 81 -31.58 5.19 -2.96
CA VAL A 81 -31.34 3.82 -3.41
C VAL A 81 -32.22 3.52 -4.62
N THR A 82 -31.65 2.98 -5.67
CA THR A 82 -32.35 2.60 -6.89
C THR A 82 -32.61 1.08 -6.91
N GLU A 83 -33.42 0.63 -7.87
CA GLU A 83 -33.70 -0.80 -8.09
C GLU A 83 -32.60 -1.51 -8.92
N ALA A 84 -31.51 -0.84 -9.21
CA ALA A 84 -30.41 -1.41 -9.98
C ALA A 84 -29.87 -2.70 -9.30
N PRO A 85 -29.56 -3.76 -10.07
CA PRO A 85 -29.08 -5.02 -9.51
C PRO A 85 -27.71 -4.93 -8.86
N VAL A 86 -26.93 -3.90 -9.22
CA VAL A 86 -25.64 -3.56 -8.61
C VAL A 86 -25.76 -2.19 -7.95
N GLN A 87 -25.43 -2.10 -6.69
CA GLN A 87 -25.38 -0.84 -5.94
C GLN A 87 -23.93 -0.56 -5.55
N VAL A 88 -23.40 0.61 -5.92
CA VAL A 88 -22.08 1.07 -5.48
C VAL A 88 -22.25 2.01 -4.30
N ALA A 89 -21.66 1.69 -3.17
CA ALA A 89 -21.92 2.37 -1.91
C ALA A 89 -20.65 2.81 -1.19
N SER A 90 -20.73 3.95 -0.50
CA SER A 90 -19.77 4.28 0.55
C SER A 90 -20.08 3.45 1.80
N ILE A 91 -19.07 2.82 2.39
CA ILE A 91 -19.18 2.02 3.62
C ILE A 91 -19.84 2.86 4.72
N GLN A 92 -19.41 4.12 4.91
CA GLN A 92 -19.92 5.02 5.91
C GLN A 92 -21.43 5.29 5.71
N THR A 93 -21.86 5.39 4.46
CA THR A 93 -23.28 5.60 4.15
C THR A 93 -24.10 4.34 4.48
N VAL A 94 -23.57 3.15 4.19
CA VAL A 94 -24.27 1.89 4.52
C VAL A 94 -24.41 1.73 6.03
N VAL A 95 -23.33 1.97 6.79
CA VAL A 95 -23.38 1.90 8.25
C VAL A 95 -24.37 2.89 8.88
N ALA A 96 -24.45 4.11 8.30
CA ALA A 96 -25.30 5.18 8.85
C ALA A 96 -26.78 5.08 8.47
N ARG A 97 -27.16 4.24 7.51
CA ARG A 97 -28.55 4.11 7.04
C ARG A 97 -29.29 3.02 7.80
N GLU A 98 -30.57 3.27 8.09
CA GLU A 98 -31.50 2.26 8.63
C GLU A 98 -31.96 1.27 7.55
N GLN A 99 -32.11 1.75 6.30
CA GLN A 99 -32.53 0.91 5.17
C GLN A 99 -31.34 0.61 4.26
N HIS A 100 -31.06 -0.65 4.07
CA HIS A 100 -29.96 -1.15 3.26
C HIS A 100 -30.45 -1.71 1.93
N PRO A 101 -29.73 -1.48 0.80
CA PRO A 101 -30.07 -2.13 -0.45
C PRO A 101 -29.92 -3.65 -0.29
N PRO A 102 -30.83 -4.45 -0.84
CA PRO A 102 -30.72 -5.91 -0.76
C PRO A 102 -29.47 -6.39 -1.52
N ALA A 103 -28.77 -7.37 -0.97
CA ALA A 103 -27.59 -7.96 -1.58
C ALA A 103 -27.48 -9.47 -1.31
N ASP A 104 -27.15 -10.22 -2.35
CA ASP A 104 -26.75 -11.63 -2.29
C ASP A 104 -25.23 -11.77 -2.30
N LEU A 105 -24.52 -10.76 -2.86
CA LEU A 105 -23.05 -10.64 -2.88
C LEU A 105 -22.66 -9.24 -2.42
N VAL A 106 -21.79 -9.17 -1.43
CA VAL A 106 -21.15 -7.94 -0.95
C VAL A 106 -19.69 -7.96 -1.35
N VAL A 107 -19.27 -7.00 -2.16
CA VAL A 107 -17.87 -6.84 -2.59
C VAL A 107 -17.25 -5.69 -1.81
N TRP A 108 -16.11 -5.95 -1.16
CA TRP A 108 -15.37 -4.99 -0.35
C TRP A 108 -14.10 -4.60 -1.08
N ASP A 109 -14.07 -3.42 -1.67
CA ASP A 109 -12.85 -2.92 -2.32
C ASP A 109 -11.90 -2.35 -1.27
N GLU A 110 -10.61 -2.66 -1.44
CA GLU A 110 -9.54 -2.36 -0.48
C GLU A 110 -9.92 -2.76 0.95
N ALA A 111 -10.28 -4.04 1.11
CA ALA A 111 -10.84 -4.62 2.34
C ALA A 111 -9.98 -4.39 3.59
N HIS A 112 -8.69 -4.14 3.44
CA HIS A 112 -7.77 -3.83 4.54
C HIS A 112 -8.05 -2.48 5.23
N HIS A 113 -8.84 -1.58 4.62
CA HIS A 113 -9.27 -0.33 5.24
C HIS A 113 -10.45 -0.50 6.19
N CYS A 114 -11.16 -1.62 6.11
CA CYS A 114 -12.32 -1.85 6.95
C CYS A 114 -11.89 -2.31 8.35
N ASP A 115 -12.18 -1.50 9.36
CA ASP A 115 -12.03 -1.94 10.74
C ASP A 115 -13.01 -3.06 11.11
N ALA A 116 -12.69 -3.81 12.17
CA ALA A 116 -13.48 -4.97 12.57
C ALA A 116 -14.92 -4.64 12.93
N ASP A 117 -15.18 -3.50 13.55
CA ASP A 117 -16.52 -3.11 14.01
C ASP A 117 -17.38 -2.67 12.84
N THR A 118 -16.84 -1.87 11.93
CA THR A 118 -17.50 -1.48 10.68
C THR A 118 -17.83 -2.71 9.83
N TYR A 119 -16.89 -3.66 9.70
CA TYR A 119 -17.14 -4.90 8.96
C TYR A 119 -18.29 -5.68 9.60
N ARG A 120 -18.24 -5.91 10.92
CA ARG A 120 -19.28 -6.65 11.65
C ARG A 120 -20.65 -5.99 11.53
N ALA A 121 -20.71 -4.65 11.63
CA ALA A 121 -21.96 -3.90 11.49
C ALA A 121 -22.59 -4.09 10.11
N VAL A 122 -21.81 -4.00 9.03
CA VAL A 122 -22.32 -4.24 7.68
C VAL A 122 -22.62 -5.72 7.45
N ALA A 123 -21.75 -6.65 7.85
CA ALA A 123 -21.96 -8.08 7.65
C ALA A 123 -23.22 -8.59 8.37
N ALA A 124 -23.55 -8.02 9.53
CA ALA A 124 -24.77 -8.34 10.25
C ALA A 124 -26.06 -7.99 9.48
N GLN A 125 -26.01 -7.01 8.57
CA GLN A 125 -27.14 -6.64 7.69
C GLN A 125 -27.32 -7.66 6.55
N TYR A 126 -26.26 -8.42 6.20
CA TYR A 126 -26.24 -9.35 5.07
C TYR A 126 -25.81 -10.77 5.47
N PRO A 127 -26.45 -11.41 6.47
CA PRO A 127 -25.94 -12.66 7.04
C PRO A 127 -25.99 -13.85 6.07
N LYS A 128 -26.80 -13.75 5.02
CA LYS A 128 -26.96 -14.80 3.99
C LYS A 128 -26.16 -14.51 2.72
N ALA A 129 -25.59 -13.31 2.58
CA ALA A 129 -24.81 -12.94 1.40
C ALA A 129 -23.44 -13.62 1.37
N TRP A 130 -22.87 -13.73 0.18
CA TRP A 130 -21.44 -13.97 0.02
C TRP A 130 -20.69 -12.65 0.16
N HIS A 131 -19.51 -12.69 0.80
CA HIS A 131 -18.66 -11.53 0.98
C HIS A 131 -17.33 -11.77 0.26
N LEU A 132 -17.01 -10.94 -0.72
CA LEU A 132 -15.75 -10.93 -1.45
C LEU A 132 -14.93 -9.72 -1.01
N GLY A 133 -13.84 -9.94 -0.31
CA GLY A 133 -12.85 -8.89 -0.06
C GLY A 133 -11.82 -8.83 -1.19
N LEU A 134 -11.44 -7.64 -1.59
CA LEU A 134 -10.38 -7.38 -2.56
C LEU A 134 -9.29 -6.55 -1.87
N THR A 135 -8.05 -6.99 -1.90
CA THR A 135 -6.94 -6.23 -1.31
C THR A 135 -5.61 -6.57 -1.99
N ALA A 136 -4.64 -5.67 -1.89
CA ALA A 136 -3.25 -5.96 -2.22
C ALA A 136 -2.48 -6.56 -1.03
N THR A 137 -2.95 -6.30 0.19
CA THR A 137 -2.32 -6.75 1.43
C THR A 137 -3.39 -7.17 2.45
N PRO A 138 -3.35 -8.39 3.01
CA PRO A 138 -4.38 -8.89 3.90
C PRO A 138 -4.19 -8.45 5.36
N GLN A 139 -3.78 -7.21 5.57
CA GLN A 139 -3.54 -6.66 6.91
C GLN A 139 -3.98 -5.20 6.97
N ARG A 140 -4.51 -4.81 8.13
CA ARG A 140 -4.84 -3.43 8.46
C ARG A 140 -3.59 -2.59 8.69
N ALA A 141 -3.74 -1.29 8.75
CA ALA A 141 -2.63 -0.36 8.96
C ALA A 141 -1.88 -0.58 10.29
N ASP A 142 -2.53 -1.15 11.29
CA ASP A 142 -1.95 -1.52 12.59
C ASP A 142 -1.26 -2.90 12.59
N GLY A 143 -1.26 -3.60 11.45
CA GLY A 143 -0.71 -4.95 11.30
C GLY A 143 -1.67 -6.07 11.71
N ALA A 144 -2.89 -5.76 12.15
CA ALA A 144 -3.90 -6.77 12.43
C ALA A 144 -4.36 -7.46 11.15
N GLY A 145 -4.65 -8.75 11.25
CA GLY A 145 -5.19 -9.54 10.15
C GLY A 145 -6.66 -9.28 9.89
N LEU A 146 -7.21 -10.04 8.96
CA LEU A 146 -8.59 -9.93 8.50
C LEU A 146 -9.42 -11.21 8.80
N ARG A 147 -8.95 -12.08 9.70
CA ARG A 147 -9.65 -13.33 10.06
C ARG A 147 -11.02 -13.10 10.73
N ASP A 148 -11.20 -11.97 11.37
CA ASP A 148 -12.50 -11.55 11.91
C ASP A 148 -13.53 -11.25 10.81
N ALA A 149 -13.06 -10.90 9.61
CA ALA A 149 -13.89 -10.53 8.47
C ALA A 149 -14.01 -11.64 7.41
N PHE A 150 -12.96 -12.45 7.19
CA PHE A 150 -12.91 -13.44 6.14
C PHE A 150 -12.51 -14.82 6.65
N ASP A 151 -13.05 -15.87 6.03
CA ASP A 151 -12.84 -17.26 6.41
C ASP A 151 -11.67 -17.89 5.65
N GLU A 152 -11.53 -17.50 4.36
CA GLU A 152 -10.53 -18.08 3.44
C GLU A 152 -9.85 -16.97 2.63
N ILE A 153 -8.55 -17.17 2.35
CA ILE A 153 -7.75 -16.30 1.50
C ILE A 153 -7.45 -17.01 0.19
N VAL A 154 -7.67 -16.29 -0.91
CA VAL A 154 -7.28 -16.70 -2.26
C VAL A 154 -6.18 -15.76 -2.74
N VAL A 155 -5.05 -16.31 -3.15
CA VAL A 155 -3.96 -15.52 -3.75
C VAL A 155 -4.09 -15.56 -5.27
N GLY A 156 -4.42 -14.43 -5.88
CA GLY A 156 -4.70 -14.36 -7.31
C GLY A 156 -3.48 -14.58 -8.20
N ALA A 157 -2.37 -13.93 -7.89
CA ALA A 157 -1.05 -14.16 -8.47
C ALA A 157 0.03 -13.50 -7.63
N THR A 158 1.24 -13.98 -7.70
CA THR A 158 2.41 -13.34 -7.11
C THR A 158 2.93 -12.20 -8.00
N VAL A 159 3.72 -11.30 -7.42
CA VAL A 159 4.41 -10.25 -8.19
C VAL A 159 5.33 -10.88 -9.24
N ALA A 160 6.04 -11.95 -8.89
CA ALA A 160 6.95 -12.66 -9.79
C ALA A 160 6.21 -13.20 -11.02
N GLU A 161 5.09 -13.92 -10.83
CA GLU A 161 4.25 -14.42 -11.93
C GLU A 161 3.76 -13.29 -12.85
N LEU A 162 3.39 -12.14 -12.28
CA LEU A 162 2.92 -11.00 -13.08
C LEU A 162 4.06 -10.32 -13.86
N VAL A 163 5.26 -10.29 -13.32
CA VAL A 163 6.46 -9.78 -14.01
C VAL A 163 6.90 -10.74 -15.11
N GLU A 164 7.00 -12.03 -14.83
CA GLU A 164 7.34 -13.06 -15.81
C GLU A 164 6.32 -13.12 -16.97
N GLY A 165 5.04 -12.94 -16.65
CA GLY A 165 3.97 -12.86 -17.65
C GLY A 165 3.90 -11.53 -18.41
N GLY A 166 4.76 -10.55 -18.10
CA GLY A 166 4.75 -9.23 -18.75
C GLY A 166 3.56 -8.34 -18.36
N TYR A 167 2.86 -8.64 -17.28
CA TYR A 167 1.70 -7.88 -16.81
C TYR A 167 2.08 -6.76 -15.84
N LEU A 168 3.25 -6.87 -15.19
CA LEU A 168 3.86 -5.83 -14.37
C LEU A 168 5.30 -5.58 -14.79
N ALA A 169 5.71 -4.32 -14.80
CA ALA A 169 7.11 -3.95 -15.00
C ALA A 169 7.95 -4.38 -13.78
N PRO A 170 9.10 -5.02 -13.99
CA PRO A 170 10.08 -5.19 -12.94
C PRO A 170 10.59 -3.84 -12.42
N VAL A 171 11.06 -3.81 -11.18
CA VAL A 171 11.46 -2.58 -10.49
C VAL A 171 12.98 -2.44 -10.45
N ASP A 172 13.47 -1.28 -10.91
CA ASP A 172 14.77 -0.75 -10.53
C ASP A 172 14.60 0.13 -9.31
N LEU A 173 15.44 -0.03 -8.31
CA LEU A 173 15.33 0.68 -7.06
C LEU A 173 16.66 1.34 -6.69
N VAL A 174 16.62 2.65 -6.44
CA VAL A 174 17.74 3.41 -5.87
C VAL A 174 17.33 3.95 -4.50
N HIS A 175 18.17 3.77 -3.50
CA HIS A 175 17.88 4.11 -2.11
C HIS A 175 19.17 4.41 -1.32
N PRO A 176 19.10 5.09 -0.16
CA PRO A 176 20.26 5.27 0.69
C PRO A 176 20.74 3.92 1.28
N PRO A 177 22.01 3.78 1.66
CA PRO A 177 22.58 2.52 2.13
C PRO A 177 21.95 1.98 3.42
N LYS A 178 21.26 2.84 4.16
CA LYS A 178 20.48 2.52 5.38
C LYS A 178 19.28 3.42 5.50
N ARG A 179 18.28 3.01 6.30
CA ARG A 179 17.16 3.88 6.65
C ARG A 179 17.66 5.13 7.35
N LEU A 180 17.15 6.28 6.94
CA LEU A 180 17.47 7.59 7.48
C LEU A 180 16.28 8.15 8.29
N ALA A 181 16.58 9.02 9.26
CA ALA A 181 15.55 9.77 9.97
C ALA A 181 14.91 10.89 9.12
N GLY A 182 15.45 11.11 7.91
CA GLY A 182 15.01 12.12 6.96
C GLY A 182 15.30 11.72 5.53
N ILE A 183 15.27 12.68 4.60
CA ILE A 183 15.54 12.46 3.19
C ILE A 183 17.05 12.40 2.93
N ALA A 184 17.50 11.45 2.12
CA ALA A 184 18.92 11.21 1.83
C ALA A 184 19.60 12.35 1.08
N VAL A 185 18.89 12.89 0.07
CA VAL A 185 19.37 13.95 -0.83
C VAL A 185 18.22 14.88 -1.19
N ASN A 186 18.52 16.00 -1.83
CA ASN A 186 17.48 16.87 -2.38
C ASN A 186 16.66 16.11 -3.42
N ALA A 187 15.33 16.18 -3.33
CA ALA A 187 14.43 15.43 -4.20
C ALA A 187 14.55 15.83 -5.67
N VAL A 188 14.81 17.11 -5.95
CA VAL A 188 14.99 17.62 -7.32
C VAL A 188 16.28 17.08 -7.91
N ASP A 189 17.39 17.12 -7.16
CA ASP A 189 18.69 16.63 -7.62
C ASP A 189 18.63 15.11 -7.88
N ALA A 190 18.02 14.34 -6.97
CA ALA A 190 17.82 12.92 -7.16
C ALA A 190 16.96 12.59 -8.39
N TRP A 191 15.93 13.39 -8.65
CA TRP A 191 15.11 13.21 -9.83
C TRP A 191 15.90 13.48 -11.12
N VAL A 192 16.69 14.54 -11.15
CA VAL A 192 17.54 14.90 -12.29
C VAL A 192 18.58 13.80 -12.55
N GLU A 193 19.19 13.28 -11.50
CA GLU A 193 20.24 12.25 -11.61
C GLU A 193 19.70 10.89 -12.08
N HIS A 194 18.55 10.47 -11.56
CA HIS A 194 18.09 9.08 -11.74
C HIS A 194 16.87 8.92 -12.67
N ALA A 195 15.97 9.90 -12.75
CA ALA A 195 14.73 9.73 -13.49
C ALA A 195 14.91 9.76 -15.00
N GLY A 196 15.96 10.43 -15.50
CA GLY A 196 16.23 10.53 -16.94
C GLY A 196 15.09 11.17 -17.73
N GLY A 197 14.37 12.11 -17.15
CA GLY A 197 13.21 12.76 -17.77
C GLY A 197 11.96 11.87 -17.92
N ARG A 198 11.94 10.67 -17.31
CA ARG A 198 10.78 9.77 -17.39
C ARG A 198 9.57 10.31 -16.62
N PRO A 199 8.33 10.00 -17.06
CA PRO A 199 7.11 10.41 -16.38
C PRO A 199 7.07 9.93 -14.92
N THR A 200 6.95 10.90 -13.99
CA THR A 200 7.17 10.67 -12.57
C THR A 200 5.95 11.00 -11.72
N VAL A 201 5.68 10.15 -10.73
CA VAL A 201 4.80 10.45 -9.60
C VAL A 201 5.66 10.56 -8.34
N ALA A 202 5.59 11.71 -7.67
CA ALA A 202 6.37 11.99 -6.46
C ALA A 202 5.45 12.10 -5.24
N PHE A 203 5.82 11.42 -4.15
CA PHE A 203 5.08 11.37 -2.89
C PHE A 203 5.85 12.11 -1.80
N HIS A 204 5.28 13.17 -1.26
CA HIS A 204 5.87 14.00 -0.21
C HIS A 204 5.10 13.90 1.10
N ALA A 205 5.78 14.21 2.21
CA ALA A 205 5.17 14.19 3.54
C ALA A 205 4.27 15.42 3.79
N THR A 206 4.55 16.54 3.13
CA THR A 206 3.82 17.79 3.30
C THR A 206 3.49 18.45 1.97
N VAL A 207 2.46 19.30 1.96
CA VAL A 207 2.08 20.13 0.81
C VAL A 207 3.22 21.08 0.43
N ALA A 208 3.89 21.67 1.44
CA ALA A 208 5.00 22.58 1.23
C ALA A 208 6.19 21.93 0.50
N GLU A 209 6.59 20.72 0.91
CA GLU A 209 7.65 19.95 0.24
C GLU A 209 7.27 19.59 -1.20
N SER A 210 6.03 19.17 -1.41
CA SER A 210 5.54 18.83 -2.75
C SER A 210 5.52 20.03 -3.67
N ARG A 211 5.13 21.22 -3.20
CA ARG A 211 5.16 22.46 -3.98
C ARG A 211 6.58 22.92 -4.26
N ALA A 212 7.46 22.91 -3.27
CA ALA A 212 8.87 23.24 -3.44
C ALA A 212 9.57 22.33 -4.47
N PHE A 213 9.22 21.04 -4.47
CA PHE A 213 9.69 20.10 -5.47
C PHE A 213 9.21 20.48 -6.88
N VAL A 214 7.92 20.78 -7.05
CA VAL A 214 7.36 21.24 -8.34
C VAL A 214 8.03 22.51 -8.84
N GLU A 215 8.24 23.50 -7.96
CA GLU A 215 8.95 24.75 -8.28
C GLU A 215 10.39 24.47 -8.74
N GLY A 216 11.09 23.60 -8.03
CA GLY A 216 12.46 23.19 -8.38
C GLY A 216 12.55 22.44 -9.73
N ILE A 217 11.57 21.64 -10.09
CA ILE A 217 11.46 20.96 -11.39
C ILE A 217 11.11 21.97 -12.48
N ALA A 218 10.14 22.87 -12.22
CA ALA A 218 9.72 23.91 -13.17
C ALA A 218 10.86 24.90 -13.49
N ALA A 219 11.70 25.24 -12.52
CA ALA A 219 12.90 26.05 -12.73
C ALA A 219 13.92 25.44 -13.71
N ARG A 220 13.79 24.13 -13.99
CA ARG A 220 14.58 23.40 -15.00
C ARG A 220 13.86 23.27 -16.35
N GLY A 221 12.76 23.99 -16.53
CA GLY A 221 11.98 23.98 -17.78
C GLY A 221 11.10 22.75 -17.97
N ILE A 222 10.82 21.98 -16.90
CA ILE A 222 10.05 20.75 -16.97
C ILE A 222 8.66 20.99 -16.38
N GLU A 223 7.62 20.64 -17.14
CA GLU A 223 6.23 20.78 -16.68
C GLU A 223 5.91 19.84 -15.54
N ALA A 224 5.59 20.40 -14.39
CA ALA A 224 5.24 19.68 -13.18
C ALA A 224 3.97 20.27 -12.55
N ARG A 225 3.18 19.42 -11.88
CA ARG A 225 1.96 19.82 -11.18
C ARG A 225 1.94 19.23 -9.77
N HIS A 226 1.45 20.04 -8.83
CA HIS A 226 1.16 19.60 -7.46
C HIS A 226 -0.32 19.26 -7.29
N ILE A 227 -0.61 18.20 -6.53
CA ILE A 227 -1.96 17.79 -6.15
C ILE A 227 -1.99 17.48 -4.65
N ASP A 228 -2.99 18.01 -3.94
CA ASP A 228 -3.25 17.72 -2.53
C ASP A 228 -4.75 17.59 -2.22
N GLY A 229 -5.11 17.39 -0.95
CA GLY A 229 -6.50 17.30 -0.52
C GLY A 229 -7.30 18.59 -0.71
N GLY A 230 -6.63 19.75 -0.77
CA GLY A 230 -7.25 21.06 -1.03
C GLY A 230 -7.37 21.41 -2.52
N THR A 231 -6.74 20.63 -3.40
CA THR A 231 -6.81 20.87 -4.85
C THR A 231 -8.24 20.67 -5.35
N ARG A 232 -8.81 21.68 -6.03
CA ARG A 232 -10.16 21.60 -6.58
C ARG A 232 -10.29 20.44 -7.57
N THR A 233 -11.45 19.82 -7.62
CA THR A 233 -11.69 18.63 -8.49
C THR A 233 -11.32 18.89 -9.95
N ARG A 234 -11.71 20.04 -10.52
CA ARG A 234 -11.37 20.39 -11.91
C ARG A 234 -9.86 20.52 -12.12
N GLU A 235 -9.15 21.17 -11.22
CA GLU A 235 -7.69 21.35 -11.29
C GLU A 235 -6.97 20.00 -11.18
N ARG A 236 -7.48 19.11 -10.30
CA ARG A 236 -6.97 17.74 -10.16
C ARG A 236 -7.18 16.94 -11.44
N ASP A 237 -8.40 16.93 -11.98
CA ASP A 237 -8.73 16.22 -13.22
C ASP A 237 -7.90 16.73 -14.41
N ASP A 238 -7.70 18.04 -14.50
CA ASP A 238 -6.85 18.65 -15.52
C ASP A 238 -5.38 18.22 -15.37
N ALA A 239 -4.82 18.24 -14.17
CA ALA A 239 -3.45 17.80 -13.93
C ALA A 239 -3.25 16.34 -14.31
N LEU A 240 -4.18 15.46 -13.94
CA LEU A 240 -4.15 14.04 -14.27
C LEU A 240 -4.28 13.82 -15.79
N ARG A 241 -5.18 14.53 -16.44
CA ARG A 241 -5.39 14.47 -17.90
C ARG A 241 -4.15 14.96 -18.66
N LEU A 242 -3.55 16.07 -18.25
CA LEU A 242 -2.34 16.63 -18.86
C LEU A 242 -1.14 15.68 -18.67
N PHE A 243 -1.02 15.04 -17.52
CA PHE A 243 -0.01 14.02 -17.28
C PHE A 243 -0.21 12.80 -18.20
N ALA A 244 -1.43 12.28 -18.28
CA ALA A 244 -1.74 11.16 -19.17
C ALA A 244 -1.48 11.51 -20.65
N ALA A 245 -1.73 12.76 -21.06
CA ALA A 245 -1.47 13.25 -22.41
C ALA A 245 0.02 13.60 -22.69
N GLY A 246 0.91 13.43 -21.71
CA GLY A 246 2.34 13.73 -21.86
C GLY A 246 2.73 15.21 -21.81
N ARG A 247 1.80 16.10 -21.49
CA ARG A 247 2.03 17.54 -21.36
C ARG A 247 2.56 17.97 -20.00
N VAL A 248 2.35 17.14 -18.98
CA VAL A 248 2.95 17.25 -17.65
C VAL A 248 3.86 16.04 -17.47
N GLN A 249 5.10 16.29 -17.06
CA GLN A 249 6.11 15.23 -16.87
C GLN A 249 6.18 14.73 -15.44
N VAL A 250 5.86 15.58 -14.48
CA VAL A 250 5.93 15.24 -13.05
C VAL A 250 4.62 15.60 -12.36
N LEU A 251 4.00 14.59 -11.71
CA LEU A 251 2.94 14.79 -10.74
C LEU A 251 3.50 14.63 -9.34
N SER A 252 3.47 15.69 -8.55
CA SER A 252 3.85 15.68 -7.15
C SER A 252 2.62 15.76 -6.26
N ASN A 253 2.59 14.98 -5.19
CA ASN A 253 1.42 14.96 -4.33
C ASN A 253 1.76 14.81 -2.84
N ALA A 254 0.79 15.22 -2.00
CA ALA A 254 0.76 14.95 -0.58
C ALA A 254 -0.50 14.13 -0.26
N PHE A 255 -0.35 12.81 -0.04
CA PHE A 255 -1.38 11.84 0.39
C PHE A 255 -2.57 11.58 -0.55
N VAL A 256 -2.57 12.04 -1.80
CA VAL A 256 -3.76 11.95 -2.67
C VAL A 256 -3.68 10.84 -3.71
N LEU A 257 -2.51 10.61 -4.32
CA LEU A 257 -2.36 9.65 -5.42
C LEU A 257 -1.99 8.23 -4.98
N THR A 258 -2.01 7.96 -3.69
CA THR A 258 -1.71 6.62 -3.17
C THR A 258 -2.73 5.59 -3.65
N GLU A 259 -4.01 6.00 -3.73
CA GLU A 259 -5.13 5.14 -4.12
C GLU A 259 -6.02 5.81 -5.17
N GLY A 260 -6.84 5.00 -5.87
CA GLY A 260 -7.90 5.49 -6.76
C GLY A 260 -7.45 6.12 -8.08
N TRP A 261 -6.15 6.19 -8.37
CA TRP A 261 -5.62 6.72 -9.63
C TRP A 261 -4.84 5.64 -10.39
N ASP A 262 -5.02 5.60 -11.69
CA ASP A 262 -4.32 4.67 -12.58
C ASP A 262 -3.87 5.39 -13.85
N CYS A 263 -2.59 5.29 -14.18
CA CYS A 263 -2.02 5.86 -15.39
C CYS A 263 -0.82 5.04 -15.85
N ALA A 264 -0.95 4.40 -17.00
CA ALA A 264 0.09 3.54 -17.55
C ALA A 264 1.38 4.32 -17.90
N ARG A 265 1.25 5.61 -18.19
CA ARG A 265 2.38 6.48 -18.53
C ARG A 265 3.35 6.70 -17.36
N ALA A 266 2.93 6.58 -16.10
CA ALA A 266 3.82 6.76 -14.95
C ALA A 266 4.87 5.64 -14.88
N LYS A 267 6.17 5.99 -14.90
CA LYS A 267 7.30 5.04 -14.93
C LYS A 267 8.28 5.24 -13.77
N VAL A 268 8.23 6.36 -13.07
CA VAL A 268 9.07 6.67 -11.93
C VAL A 268 8.22 7.00 -10.72
N CYS A 269 8.49 6.33 -9.60
CA CYS A 269 7.94 6.63 -8.28
C CYS A 269 9.04 7.24 -7.41
N LEU A 270 8.89 8.52 -7.04
CA LEU A 270 9.80 9.17 -6.12
C LEU A 270 9.16 9.21 -4.72
N LEU A 271 9.82 8.56 -3.77
CA LEU A 271 9.38 8.46 -2.37
C LEU A 271 10.17 9.45 -1.51
N ALA A 272 9.64 10.65 -1.34
CA ALA A 272 10.18 11.69 -0.46
C ALA A 272 9.44 11.70 0.91
N ARG A 273 8.93 10.55 1.32
CA ARG A 273 8.26 10.36 2.63
C ARG A 273 8.40 8.93 3.12
N GLY A 274 8.30 8.76 4.43
CA GLY A 274 8.15 7.43 5.02
C GLY A 274 6.77 6.82 4.75
N CYS A 275 6.67 5.50 4.90
CA CYS A 275 5.44 4.74 4.82
C CYS A 275 5.17 4.03 6.14
N GLY A 276 3.94 4.11 6.64
CA GLY A 276 3.55 3.48 7.90
C GLY A 276 3.15 2.00 7.74
N SER A 277 2.95 1.51 6.50
CA SER A 277 2.53 0.14 6.24
C SER A 277 3.00 -0.37 4.88
N ASP A 278 3.14 -1.69 4.76
CA ASP A 278 3.44 -2.38 3.50
C ASP A 278 2.39 -2.07 2.43
N ALA A 279 1.12 -1.97 2.83
CA ALA A 279 0.02 -1.64 1.93
C ALA A 279 0.26 -0.30 1.24
N THR A 280 0.53 0.75 2.01
CA THR A 280 0.79 2.08 1.47
C THR A 280 2.01 2.09 0.56
N PHE A 281 3.11 1.42 0.96
CA PHE A 281 4.32 1.30 0.15
C PHE A 281 4.04 0.63 -1.19
N LEU A 282 3.42 -0.57 -1.16
CA LEU A 282 3.12 -1.33 -2.37
C LEU A 282 2.09 -0.64 -3.29
N GLN A 283 1.15 0.12 -2.72
CA GLN A 283 0.22 0.92 -3.50
C GLN A 283 0.92 2.06 -4.23
N MET A 284 1.82 2.81 -3.56
CA MET A 284 2.60 3.88 -4.21
C MET A 284 3.49 3.33 -5.32
N VAL A 285 4.25 2.29 -5.05
CA VAL A 285 5.11 1.63 -6.04
C VAL A 285 4.30 1.04 -7.20
N GLY A 286 3.15 0.45 -6.90
CA GLY A 286 2.25 -0.14 -7.89
C GLY A 286 1.72 0.84 -8.94
N ARG A 287 1.75 2.17 -8.67
CA ARG A 287 1.31 3.20 -9.62
C ARG A 287 2.17 3.28 -10.88
N VAL A 288 3.42 2.88 -10.82
CA VAL A 288 4.39 3.04 -11.91
C VAL A 288 4.75 1.73 -12.62
N ARG A 289 4.09 0.63 -12.25
CA ARG A 289 4.41 -0.70 -12.77
C ARG A 289 3.56 -1.16 -13.95
N ARG A 290 2.78 -0.26 -14.54
CA ARG A 290 1.98 -0.58 -15.73
C ARG A 290 2.91 -0.74 -16.93
N VAL A 291 2.73 -1.86 -17.65
CA VAL A 291 3.46 -2.15 -18.88
C VAL A 291 2.65 -1.62 -20.06
N GLU A 292 3.24 -0.74 -20.86
CA GLU A 292 2.72 -0.29 -22.15
C GLU A 292 3.47 -0.95 -23.30
N GLN A 293 4.78 -1.21 -23.10
CA GLN A 293 5.62 -1.88 -24.08
C GLN A 293 6.43 -3.02 -23.43
N PRO A 294 6.67 -4.11 -24.13
CA PRO A 294 7.51 -5.20 -23.63
C PRO A 294 8.90 -4.71 -23.21
N GLY A 295 9.39 -5.20 -22.07
CA GLY A 295 10.71 -4.85 -21.56
C GLY A 295 10.79 -3.57 -20.75
N GLU A 296 9.68 -2.84 -20.57
CA GLU A 296 9.64 -1.67 -19.69
C GLU A 296 9.99 -2.04 -18.24
N ARG A 297 10.73 -1.13 -17.58
CA ARG A 297 11.09 -1.21 -16.18
C ARG A 297 10.61 0.03 -15.44
N ALA A 298 10.04 -0.16 -14.27
CA ALA A 298 9.69 0.92 -13.35
C ALA A 298 10.93 1.33 -12.54
N LEU A 299 11.08 2.62 -12.24
CA LEU A 299 12.11 3.11 -11.33
C LEU A 299 11.48 3.61 -10.03
N ILE A 300 12.03 3.16 -8.91
CA ILE A 300 11.72 3.69 -7.59
C ILE A 300 12.92 4.49 -7.10
N ILE A 301 12.71 5.76 -6.81
CA ILE A 301 13.69 6.65 -6.17
C ILE A 301 13.25 6.81 -4.71
N ASP A 302 13.80 6.00 -3.83
CA ASP A 302 13.46 5.99 -2.41
C ASP A 302 14.44 6.88 -1.63
N LEU A 303 14.04 8.10 -1.36
CA LEU A 303 14.87 9.07 -0.64
C LEU A 303 14.87 8.87 0.87
N ALA A 304 13.86 8.21 1.41
CA ALA A 304 13.68 7.99 2.83
C ALA A 304 14.25 6.63 3.31
N GLY A 305 14.64 5.75 2.38
CA GLY A 305 15.09 4.40 2.71
C GLY A 305 13.96 3.51 3.23
N VAL A 306 12.75 3.72 2.72
CA VAL A 306 11.53 2.97 3.09
C VAL A 306 11.68 1.47 2.81
N VAL A 307 12.46 1.13 1.78
CA VAL A 307 12.78 -0.24 1.41
C VAL A 307 13.46 -1.03 2.54
N HIS A 308 14.20 -0.37 3.41
CA HIS A 308 14.83 -1.03 4.58
C HIS A 308 13.82 -1.49 5.63
N GLU A 309 12.61 -0.95 5.59
CA GLU A 309 11.51 -1.34 6.50
C GLU A 309 10.57 -2.35 5.85
N HIS A 310 10.27 -2.15 4.57
CA HIS A 310 9.23 -2.91 3.85
C HIS A 310 9.79 -3.96 2.89
N GLY A 311 11.12 -4.03 2.68
CA GLY A 311 11.78 -4.92 1.73
C GLY A 311 11.62 -4.47 0.27
N HIS A 312 12.19 -5.23 -0.65
CA HIS A 312 12.08 -4.94 -2.08
C HIS A 312 10.63 -5.17 -2.56
N PRO A 313 10.06 -4.32 -3.44
CA PRO A 313 8.67 -4.48 -3.91
C PRO A 313 8.38 -5.81 -4.61
N ASP A 314 9.40 -6.43 -5.21
CA ASP A 314 9.29 -7.70 -5.93
C ASP A 314 9.60 -8.93 -5.05
N GLU A 315 9.93 -8.74 -3.77
CA GLU A 315 10.15 -9.87 -2.87
C GLU A 315 8.87 -10.69 -2.69
N PRO A 316 8.99 -12.04 -2.67
CA PRO A 316 7.87 -12.90 -2.33
C PRO A 316 7.31 -12.55 -0.95
N ARG A 317 6.00 -12.45 -0.85
CA ARG A 317 5.29 -12.16 0.40
C ARG A 317 4.39 -13.32 0.77
N GLU A 318 4.41 -13.68 2.04
CA GLU A 318 3.45 -14.63 2.59
C GLU A 318 2.20 -13.87 3.03
N TYR A 319 1.04 -14.38 2.64
CA TYR A 319 -0.24 -13.79 2.99
C TYR A 319 -0.98 -14.69 3.98
N THR A 320 -1.45 -14.10 5.06
CA THR A 320 -2.24 -14.80 6.09
C THR A 320 -3.39 -13.91 6.57
N LEU A 321 -4.49 -14.53 6.96
CA LEU A 321 -5.61 -13.82 7.59
C LEU A 321 -5.28 -13.37 9.02
N ASP A 322 -4.28 -13.96 9.68
CA ASP A 322 -3.93 -13.64 11.07
C ASP A 322 -3.14 -12.33 11.20
N GLY A 323 -2.67 -11.80 10.06
CA GLY A 323 -1.80 -10.64 10.03
C GLY A 323 -0.36 -10.96 10.43
N ILE A 324 0.54 -10.07 10.11
CA ILE A 324 1.93 -10.15 10.54
C ILE A 324 2.10 -9.04 11.59
N ARG A 325 2.08 -9.41 12.85
CA ARG A 325 2.49 -8.48 13.91
C ARG A 325 4.00 -8.28 13.77
N ARG A 326 4.38 -7.26 13.03
CA ARG A 326 5.75 -6.74 13.16
C ARG A 326 5.88 -6.21 14.59
N PRO A 327 6.93 -6.58 15.34
CA PRO A 327 7.18 -5.89 16.58
C PRO A 327 7.26 -4.40 16.22
N ARG A 328 6.35 -3.60 16.76
CA ARG A 328 6.54 -2.15 16.79
C ARG A 328 7.95 -1.98 17.31
N SER A 329 8.80 -1.26 16.59
CA SER A 329 10.06 -0.84 17.18
C SER A 329 9.69 -0.23 18.53
N ASP A 330 10.22 -0.78 19.63
CA ASP A 330 9.94 -0.37 21.02
C ASP A 330 10.43 1.06 21.34
N ARG A 331 10.55 1.89 20.33
CA ARG A 331 10.82 3.31 20.50
C ARG A 331 9.51 4.05 20.47
N PRO A 332 8.98 4.44 21.64
CA PRO A 332 7.85 5.33 21.69
C PRO A 332 8.20 6.58 20.89
N TRP A 333 7.24 7.13 20.17
CA TRP A 333 7.38 8.43 19.53
C TRP A 333 7.50 9.45 20.67
N ILE A 334 8.72 9.87 20.91
CA ILE A 334 9.03 10.83 21.96
C ILE A 334 9.16 12.19 21.31
N THR A 335 8.36 13.14 21.73
CA THR A 335 8.48 14.54 21.34
C THR A 335 8.91 15.36 22.55
N GLN A 336 10.04 16.09 22.44
CA GLN A 336 10.52 16.98 23.47
C GLN A 336 10.08 18.41 23.20
N CYS A 337 9.48 19.04 24.21
CA CYS A 337 9.11 20.45 24.13
C CYS A 337 10.38 21.34 24.18
N GLN A 338 10.55 22.18 23.17
CA GLN A 338 11.72 23.08 23.11
C GLN A 338 11.64 24.24 24.11
N ALA A 339 10.43 24.55 24.58
CA ALA A 339 10.24 25.67 25.56
C ALA A 339 10.52 25.24 27.01
N CYS A 340 10.10 24.02 27.41
CA CYS A 340 10.24 23.58 28.80
C CYS A 340 10.99 22.25 28.98
N GLY A 341 11.49 21.63 27.90
CA GLY A 341 12.22 20.36 27.95
C GLY A 341 11.37 19.12 28.25
N CYS A 342 10.06 19.29 28.48
CA CYS A 342 9.15 18.16 28.76
C CYS A 342 9.15 17.16 27.63
N VAL A 343 9.28 15.87 27.96
CA VAL A 343 9.22 14.75 27.03
C VAL A 343 7.83 14.15 27.10
N VAL A 344 7.14 14.05 25.95
CA VAL A 344 5.79 13.49 25.84
C VAL A 344 5.78 12.33 24.87
N GLU A 345 5.26 11.21 25.31
CA GLU A 345 5.00 10.04 24.48
C GLU A 345 3.74 10.25 23.63
N GLY A 346 3.83 9.95 22.32
CA GLY A 346 2.64 9.90 21.46
C GLY A 346 1.98 11.23 21.15
N ALA A 347 2.66 12.38 21.28
CA ALA A 347 2.08 13.68 20.97
C ALA A 347 1.60 13.75 19.51
N LYS A 348 0.29 13.89 19.32
CA LYS A 348 -0.32 14.13 18.01
C LYS A 348 0.09 15.51 17.48
N ARG A 349 0.40 15.59 16.18
CA ARG A 349 0.70 16.87 15.51
C ARG A 349 -0.44 17.87 15.74
N GLY A 350 -0.09 19.11 16.05
CA GLY A 350 -1.03 20.23 16.20
C GLY A 350 -1.52 20.47 17.62
N LEU A 351 -0.98 19.76 18.64
CA LEU A 351 -1.29 20.03 20.04
C LEU A 351 -0.21 20.90 20.69
N HIS A 352 -0.60 21.65 21.72
CA HIS A 352 0.30 22.40 22.59
C HIS A 352 0.93 21.48 23.64
N CYS A 353 2.08 21.84 24.15
CA CYS A 353 2.74 21.10 25.21
C CYS A 353 1.81 21.00 26.44
N PRO A 354 1.53 19.78 26.96
CA PRO A 354 0.63 19.62 28.10
C PRO A 354 1.19 20.22 29.40
N MET A 355 2.52 20.48 29.45
CA MET A 355 3.15 21.05 30.66
C MET A 355 3.21 22.57 30.65
N CYS A 356 3.54 23.19 29.52
CA CYS A 356 3.74 24.66 29.48
C CYS A 356 2.78 25.38 28.52
N GLY A 357 1.88 24.66 27.81
CA GLY A 357 0.99 25.27 26.85
C GLY A 357 1.67 25.79 25.57
N GLY A 358 3.00 25.71 25.46
CA GLY A 358 3.75 26.17 24.31
C GLY A 358 3.40 25.36 23.05
N ALA A 359 3.32 26.01 21.88
CA ALA A 359 3.11 25.34 20.63
C ALA A 359 4.25 24.34 20.36
N TRP A 360 3.92 23.13 19.90
CA TRP A 360 4.93 22.22 19.42
C TRP A 360 5.66 22.87 18.25
N PRO A 361 7.00 22.74 18.20
CA PRO A 361 7.74 23.28 17.08
C PRO A 361 7.19 22.68 15.78
N THR A 362 6.89 23.54 14.84
CA THR A 362 6.69 23.11 13.43
C THR A 362 7.86 22.20 13.07
N PRO A 363 7.64 21.05 12.43
CA PRO A 363 8.73 20.19 12.03
C PRO A 363 9.77 21.05 11.32
N LYS A 364 10.98 21.15 11.87
CA LYS A 364 12.08 21.79 11.17
C LYS A 364 12.19 21.13 9.81
N PRO A 365 12.44 21.87 8.72
CA PRO A 365 12.69 21.27 7.44
C PRO A 365 13.72 20.16 7.65
N VAL A 366 13.38 18.97 7.17
CA VAL A 366 14.20 17.77 7.36
C VAL A 366 15.61 18.11 6.90
N ARG A 367 16.59 18.03 7.78
CA ARG A 367 17.98 18.23 7.38
C ARG A 367 18.29 17.18 6.35
N VAL A 368 18.52 17.61 5.12
CA VAL A 368 18.99 16.75 4.04
C VAL A 368 20.28 16.10 4.51
N GLN A 369 20.24 14.81 4.80
CA GLN A 369 21.44 14.07 5.09
C GLN A 369 22.08 13.72 3.73
N ARG A 370 23.32 14.15 3.52
CA ARG A 370 24.08 13.76 2.32
C ARG A 370 24.42 12.29 2.43
N ALA A 371 23.66 11.46 1.76
CA ALA A 371 23.95 10.06 1.56
C ALA A 371 23.74 9.72 0.08
N ALA A 372 24.70 9.05 -0.52
CA ALA A 372 24.55 8.58 -1.89
C ALA A 372 23.41 7.56 -1.96
N LEU A 373 22.65 7.58 -3.05
CA LEU A 373 21.69 6.53 -3.37
C LEU A 373 22.45 5.38 -4.05
N GLY A 374 22.20 4.14 -3.60
CA GLY A 374 22.73 2.92 -4.21
C GLY A 374 21.62 2.16 -4.94
N ALA A 375 21.99 1.44 -6.00
CA ALA A 375 21.08 0.51 -6.65
C ALA A 375 20.83 -0.72 -5.77
N SER A 376 19.61 -1.21 -5.73
CA SER A 376 19.24 -2.46 -5.06
C SER A 376 18.91 -3.53 -6.10
N VAL A 377 19.46 -4.71 -5.87
CA VAL A 377 19.21 -5.90 -6.71
C VAL A 377 18.47 -6.93 -5.86
N ILE A 378 17.46 -7.56 -6.44
CA ILE A 378 16.78 -8.69 -5.77
C ILE A 378 17.80 -9.85 -5.69
N VAL A 379 18.06 -10.28 -4.45
CA VAL A 379 18.79 -11.54 -4.23
C VAL A 379 17.75 -12.67 -4.26
N PRO A 380 17.82 -13.63 -5.19
CA PRO A 380 16.88 -14.74 -5.27
C PRO A 380 16.79 -15.52 -3.95
N ARG A 381 15.57 -16.00 -3.61
CA ARG A 381 15.35 -16.78 -2.38
C ARG A 381 16.30 -17.96 -2.26
N ALA A 382 16.54 -18.68 -3.35
CA ALA A 382 17.47 -19.81 -3.39
C ALA A 382 18.90 -19.44 -2.94
N VAL A 383 19.37 -18.24 -3.29
CA VAL A 383 20.68 -17.72 -2.88
C VAL A 383 20.67 -17.39 -1.39
N LYS A 384 19.61 -16.77 -0.88
CA LYS A 384 19.42 -16.49 0.54
C LYS A 384 19.37 -17.78 1.37
N ASP A 385 18.63 -18.80 0.90
CA ASP A 385 18.49 -20.09 1.56
C ASP A 385 19.82 -20.90 1.54
N ALA A 386 20.59 -20.82 0.46
CA ALA A 386 21.91 -21.41 0.39
C ALA A 386 22.88 -20.75 1.39
N ARG A 387 22.85 -19.42 1.44
CA ARG A 387 23.69 -18.67 2.37
C ARG A 387 23.34 -18.91 3.83
N LEU A 388 22.05 -19.06 4.13
CA LEU A 388 21.59 -19.41 5.47
C LEU A 388 22.11 -20.77 5.92
N ARG A 389 22.12 -21.78 5.03
CA ARG A 389 22.71 -23.09 5.32
C ARG A 389 24.20 -22.99 5.61
N GLU A 390 24.97 -22.26 4.80
CA GLU A 390 26.40 -22.03 5.05
C GLU A 390 26.67 -21.37 6.40
N LEU A 391 25.85 -20.36 6.79
CA LEU A 391 25.99 -19.69 8.08
C LEU A 391 25.66 -20.63 9.25
N LEU A 392 24.70 -21.54 9.08
CA LEU A 392 24.37 -22.56 10.07
C LEU A 392 25.53 -23.55 10.23
N GLU A 393 26.07 -24.07 9.15
CA GLU A 393 27.26 -24.96 9.15
C GLU A 393 28.48 -24.29 9.78
N GLN A 394 28.72 -23.01 9.47
CA GLN A 394 29.80 -22.25 10.09
C GLN A 394 29.62 -22.06 11.60
N ALA A 395 28.35 -21.82 12.03
CA ALA A 395 28.04 -21.65 13.44
C ALA A 395 28.25 -22.95 14.21
N GLU A 396 27.81 -24.07 13.63
CA GLU A 396 28.01 -25.41 14.21
C GLU A 396 29.50 -25.76 14.31
N ALA A 397 30.28 -25.59 13.22
CA ALA A 397 31.70 -25.88 13.18
C ALA A 397 32.53 -25.05 14.17
N ARG A 398 32.07 -23.84 14.51
CA ARG A 398 32.79 -22.91 15.40
C ARG A 398 32.15 -22.77 16.78
N GLY A 399 31.08 -23.51 17.09
CA GLY A 399 30.37 -23.46 18.36
C GLY A 399 29.66 -22.12 18.62
N TYR A 400 29.26 -21.38 17.57
CA TYR A 400 28.56 -20.12 17.72
C TYR A 400 27.09 -20.34 18.08
N LYS A 401 26.53 -19.43 18.89
CA LYS A 401 25.11 -19.48 19.24
C LYS A 401 24.23 -19.20 18.00
N PRO A 402 23.01 -19.81 17.92
CA PRO A 402 22.10 -19.59 16.78
C PRO A 402 21.79 -18.12 16.45
N GLY A 403 21.78 -17.26 17.45
CA GLY A 403 21.62 -15.81 17.28
C GLY A 403 22.71 -15.15 16.40
N TRP A 404 23.92 -15.70 16.36
CA TRP A 404 24.98 -15.22 15.48
C TRP A 404 24.60 -15.36 14.00
N VAL A 405 23.97 -16.49 13.63
CA VAL A 405 23.50 -16.74 12.27
C VAL A 405 22.47 -15.69 11.85
N GLY A 406 21.50 -15.42 12.74
CA GLY A 406 20.47 -14.39 12.49
C GLY A 406 21.07 -13.00 12.28
N VAL A 407 22.05 -12.61 13.11
CA VAL A 407 22.73 -11.32 12.99
C VAL A 407 23.49 -11.22 11.66
N ARG A 408 24.28 -12.23 11.30
CA ARG A 408 25.05 -12.24 10.04
C ARG A 408 24.17 -12.22 8.81
N PHE A 409 23.10 -13.02 8.81
CA PHE A 409 22.14 -13.02 7.73
C PHE A 409 21.46 -11.65 7.57
N LYS A 410 21.07 -11.03 8.70
CA LYS A 410 20.49 -9.69 8.69
C LYS A 410 21.46 -8.61 8.21
N GLU A 411 22.73 -8.70 8.56
CA GLU A 411 23.78 -7.78 8.05
C GLU A 411 23.92 -7.88 6.54
N GLU A 412 23.84 -9.10 5.97
CA GLU A 412 24.01 -9.37 4.55
C GLU A 412 22.75 -9.04 3.71
N PHE A 413 21.56 -9.36 4.23
CA PHE A 413 20.30 -9.28 3.47
C PHE A 413 19.28 -8.26 4.01
N GLY A 414 19.61 -7.54 5.09
CA GLY A 414 18.76 -6.49 5.67
C GLY A 414 17.58 -6.97 6.51
N HIS A 415 17.28 -8.28 6.53
CA HIS A 415 16.16 -8.85 7.28
C HIS A 415 16.56 -10.13 8.02
N TRP A 416 15.78 -10.53 9.02
CA TRP A 416 15.99 -11.79 9.74
C TRP A 416 15.60 -12.99 8.88
N PRO A 417 16.34 -14.13 8.96
CA PRO A 417 15.93 -15.37 8.29
C PRO A 417 14.67 -15.95 8.93
N ALA A 418 13.81 -16.56 8.12
CA ALA A 418 12.65 -17.27 8.63
C ALA A 418 13.06 -18.48 9.50
N GLY A 419 12.39 -18.68 10.62
CA GLY A 419 12.58 -19.86 11.47
C GLY A 419 13.76 -19.82 12.45
N ILE A 420 14.57 -18.77 12.48
CA ILE A 420 15.62 -18.59 13.50
C ILE A 420 15.16 -17.57 14.53
N PRO A 421 15.06 -17.93 15.84
CA PRO A 421 14.67 -16.98 16.88
C PRO A 421 15.63 -15.80 16.94
N SER A 422 15.10 -14.58 17.02
CA SER A 422 15.90 -13.40 17.30
C SER A 422 16.54 -13.54 18.68
N ALA A 423 17.85 -13.38 18.79
CA ALA A 423 18.61 -13.54 20.03
C ALA A 423 18.22 -12.55 21.16
N PHE A 424 17.23 -11.68 20.95
CA PHE A 424 16.79 -10.64 21.88
C PHE A 424 15.36 -10.84 22.44
N GLY A 425 14.74 -11.98 22.23
CA GLY A 425 13.39 -12.25 22.72
C GLY A 425 13.31 -13.40 23.71
N SER A 426 13.93 -13.31 24.92
CA SER A 426 13.48 -14.05 26.13
C SER A 426 14.42 -13.86 27.32
N GLN A 427 14.39 -12.71 27.96
CA GLN A 427 14.82 -12.61 29.37
C GLN A 427 13.97 -11.54 30.10
N HIS A 428 12.67 -11.71 30.18
CA HIS A 428 11.84 -11.06 31.19
C HIS A 428 10.53 -11.83 31.36
N THR A 429 10.61 -13.07 31.78
CA THR A 429 9.51 -13.71 32.54
C THR A 429 10.09 -14.85 33.37
N ARG A 430 10.59 -14.53 34.55
CA ARG A 430 10.60 -15.34 35.75
C ARG A 430 11.33 -14.63 36.88
N ARG A 431 10.58 -13.84 37.64
CA ARG A 431 10.73 -13.67 39.07
C ARG A 431 9.41 -13.11 39.60
N ALA A 432 8.54 -14.01 40.02
CA ALA A 432 7.53 -13.76 41.01
C ALA A 432 7.58 -14.97 41.92
N SER A 433 8.09 -14.76 43.08
CA SER A 433 7.77 -15.52 44.29
C SER A 433 7.49 -14.48 45.34
#